data_d257fdea53b1a838e7df4dc649473d10
#
_entry.id   d257fdea53b1a838e7df4dc649473d10
#
_cell.length_a   1.000
_cell.length_b   1.000
_cell.length_c   1.000
_cell.angle_alpha   90.00
_cell.angle_beta   90.00
_cell.angle_gamma   90.00
#
_symmetry.space_group_name_H-M   'P 1'
#
loop_
_entity.id
_entity.type
_entity.pdbx_description
1 polymer ?
#
loop_
_entity_poly.entity_id
_entity_poly.type
_entity_poly.pdbx_seq_one_letter_code
_entity_poly.pdbx_strand_id
1 'polypeptide(L)'
;ENKVCCYSDHEIFDRFHRVTIRRSVEKSEQLTINDLTSFAIGDYIVHIDYGVGIFGGLVRMKDDKGRMHEVVKLMYRDNDVVFVSVHALHKISRYKSKDSEPPKIHKLGSKVWQNLKASTKSKVKDIAKDLIQLYAKRKSARGFAFSADTFLQQELESSFMYEDTPDQEKAVQAVKRDMEDECPMDRLVCGDVGFGKTEVA
;
A
#
# COMPACT_ATOMS: atom_id res chain seq x y z
N GLU A 1 -10.64 -57.54 7.44
CA GLU A 1 -10.19 -56.12 7.44
C GLU A 1 -10.22 -55.59 6.01
N ASN A 2 -11.18 -54.76 5.69
CA ASN A 2 -11.27 -54.13 4.39
C ASN A 2 -10.18 -53.05 4.29
N LYS A 3 -9.17 -53.26 3.43
CA LYS A 3 -8.19 -52.25 3.11
C LYS A 3 -8.83 -51.25 2.14
N VAL A 4 -9.10 -50.05 2.63
CA VAL A 4 -9.61 -48.94 1.81
C VAL A 4 -8.43 -48.07 1.45
N CYS A 5 -8.17 -47.84 0.17
CA CYS A 5 -7.24 -46.84 -0.33
C CYS A 5 -8.03 -45.60 -0.69
N CYS A 6 -7.66 -44.46 -0.09
CA CYS A 6 -8.21 -43.15 -0.42
C CYS A 6 -7.15 -42.36 -1.19
N TYR A 7 -7.48 -41.94 -2.37
CA TYR A 7 -6.67 -41.03 -3.17
C TYR A 7 -7.30 -39.64 -3.11
N SER A 8 -6.47 -38.65 -2.92
CA SER A 8 -6.89 -37.25 -3.04
C SER A 8 -6.87 -36.81 -4.50
N ASP A 9 -7.58 -35.74 -4.81
CA ASP A 9 -7.59 -35.11 -6.13
C ASP A 9 -6.16 -34.74 -6.58
N HIS A 10 -5.34 -34.28 -5.67
CA HIS A 10 -3.93 -33.95 -5.93
C HIS A 10 -3.09 -35.17 -6.33
N GLU A 11 -3.36 -36.35 -5.77
CA GLU A 11 -2.63 -37.57 -6.11
C GLU A 11 -3.08 -38.18 -7.44
N ILE A 12 -4.34 -37.99 -7.81
CA ILE A 12 -4.89 -38.52 -9.06
C ILE A 12 -4.44 -37.67 -10.26
N PHE A 13 -4.42 -36.35 -10.10
CA PHE A 13 -4.15 -35.38 -11.18
C PHE A 13 -2.76 -34.74 -11.10
N ASP A 14 -1.89 -35.22 -10.23
CA ASP A 14 -0.51 -34.72 -10.03
C ASP A 14 -0.44 -33.19 -9.79
N ARG A 15 -1.41 -32.64 -9.04
CA ARG A 15 -1.50 -31.23 -8.75
C ARG A 15 -0.78 -30.88 -7.44
N PHE A 16 -0.19 -29.69 -7.39
CA PHE A 16 0.43 -29.19 -6.16
C PHE A 16 -0.61 -28.69 -5.15
N HIS A 17 -0.38 -28.93 -3.87
CA HIS A 17 -1.25 -28.48 -2.80
C HIS A 17 -1.37 -26.96 -2.78
N ARG A 18 -2.58 -26.47 -2.55
CA ARG A 18 -2.87 -25.05 -2.36
C ARG A 18 -2.12 -24.49 -1.16
N VAL A 19 -1.24 -23.52 -1.38
CA VAL A 19 -0.56 -22.83 -0.29
C VAL A 19 -1.51 -21.80 0.31
N THR A 20 -1.92 -22.02 1.56
CA THR A 20 -2.70 -21.03 2.32
C THR A 20 -1.78 -19.91 2.78
N ILE A 21 -1.65 -18.86 2.00
CA ILE A 21 -0.90 -17.65 2.39
C ILE A 21 -1.70 -16.95 3.50
N ARG A 22 -1.13 -16.90 4.71
CA ARG A 22 -1.69 -16.06 5.77
C ARG A 22 -1.64 -14.61 5.28
N ARG A 23 -2.80 -13.94 5.20
CA ARG A 23 -2.87 -12.52 4.89
C ARG A 23 -1.96 -11.77 5.86
N SER A 24 -0.88 -11.19 5.35
CA SER A 24 -0.16 -10.17 6.10
C SER A 24 -1.11 -8.97 6.19
N VAL A 25 -1.44 -8.58 7.40
CA VAL A 25 -2.17 -7.34 7.66
C VAL A 25 -1.36 -6.24 6.97
N GLU A 26 -2.00 -5.49 6.07
CA GLU A 26 -1.40 -4.31 5.45
C GLU A 26 -0.80 -3.45 6.57
N LYS A 27 0.52 -3.33 6.57
CA LYS A 27 1.19 -2.38 7.46
C LYS A 27 0.73 -1.00 7.01
N SER A 28 -0.14 -0.37 7.78
CA SER A 28 -0.45 1.04 7.58
C SER A 28 0.89 1.79 7.55
N GLU A 29 1.06 2.79 6.69
CA GLU A 29 2.26 3.65 6.65
C GLU A 29 2.46 4.45 7.96
N GLN A 30 1.59 4.24 8.93
CA GLN A 30 1.67 4.82 10.27
C GLN A 30 2.83 4.17 11.02
N LEU A 31 3.71 5.02 11.54
CA LEU A 31 4.82 4.58 12.38
C LEU A 31 4.28 3.85 13.61
N THR A 32 4.77 2.64 13.82
CA THR A 32 4.55 1.88 15.04
C THR A 32 5.66 2.18 16.06
N ILE A 33 5.42 1.82 17.32
CA ILE A 33 6.44 1.98 18.39
C ILE A 33 7.72 1.22 18.00
N ASN A 34 7.61 0.08 17.33
CA ASN A 34 8.77 -0.70 16.87
C ASN A 34 9.56 0.04 15.78
N ASP A 35 8.89 0.83 14.95
CA ASP A 35 9.58 1.61 13.92
C ASP A 35 10.40 2.75 14.53
N LEU A 36 10.02 3.28 15.69
CA LEU A 36 10.80 4.30 16.39
C LEU A 36 12.19 3.81 16.81
N THR A 37 12.34 2.53 17.12
CA THR A 37 13.64 1.95 17.48
C THR A 37 14.59 1.86 16.28
N SER A 38 14.07 1.96 15.06
CA SER A 38 14.86 1.95 13.82
C SER A 38 15.41 3.33 13.42
N PHE A 39 14.99 4.42 14.12
CA PHE A 39 15.49 5.76 13.85
C PHE A 39 16.79 6.02 14.61
N ALA A 40 17.78 6.55 13.91
CA ALA A 40 18.97 7.11 14.51
C ALA A 40 18.76 8.58 14.85
N ILE A 41 19.41 9.06 15.93
CA ILE A 41 19.45 10.48 16.25
C ILE A 41 20.13 11.20 15.08
N GLY A 42 19.46 12.22 14.52
CA GLY A 42 19.91 12.91 13.31
C GLY A 42 19.09 12.56 12.05
N ASP A 43 18.27 11.52 12.09
CA ASP A 43 17.39 11.17 10.95
C ASP A 43 16.37 12.26 10.68
N TYR A 44 16.03 12.44 9.38
CA TYR A 44 15.00 13.38 8.98
C TYR A 44 13.61 12.76 9.13
N ILE A 45 12.74 13.49 9.81
CA ILE A 45 11.33 13.11 10.05
C ILE A 45 10.42 14.22 9.55
N VAL A 46 9.29 13.82 9.00
CA VAL A 46 8.23 14.74 8.58
C VAL A 46 7.10 14.71 9.59
N HIS A 47 6.75 15.86 10.14
CA HIS A 47 5.54 16.04 10.92
C HIS A 47 4.46 16.67 10.06
N ILE A 48 3.24 16.15 10.12
CA ILE A 48 2.13 16.60 9.26
C ILE A 48 1.81 18.10 9.41
N ASP A 49 2.00 18.64 10.60
CA ASP A 49 1.69 20.04 10.89
C ASP A 49 2.89 20.97 10.79
N TYR A 50 4.10 20.49 11.13
CA TYR A 50 5.32 21.31 11.27
C TYR A 50 6.34 21.10 10.15
N GLY A 51 6.17 20.09 9.31
CA GLY A 51 7.07 19.81 8.21
C GLY A 51 8.32 19.01 8.61
N VAL A 52 9.39 19.18 7.85
CA VAL A 52 10.62 18.40 8.02
C VAL A 52 11.42 18.92 9.22
N GLY A 53 11.75 18.02 10.13
CA GLY A 53 12.62 18.21 11.28
C GLY A 53 13.62 17.07 11.42
N ILE A 54 14.42 17.09 12.46
CA ILE A 54 15.43 16.09 12.81
C ILE A 54 15.01 15.34 14.06
N PHE A 55 15.18 14.03 14.05
CA PHE A 55 14.93 13.17 15.19
C PHE A 55 15.97 13.40 16.29
N GLY A 56 15.51 13.83 17.46
CA GLY A 56 16.34 14.09 18.64
C GLY A 56 16.25 12.99 19.72
N GLY A 57 15.65 11.85 19.38
CA GLY A 57 15.50 10.71 20.31
C GLY A 57 14.19 10.70 21.08
N LEU A 58 14.04 9.69 21.93
CA LEU A 58 12.94 9.55 22.90
C LEU A 58 13.34 10.18 24.23
N VAL A 59 12.46 10.99 24.80
CA VAL A 59 12.68 11.69 26.07
C VAL A 59 11.49 11.41 27.00
N ARG A 60 11.77 11.27 28.30
CA ARG A 60 10.73 11.16 29.31
C ARG A 60 10.41 12.53 29.89
N MET A 61 9.16 12.93 29.79
CA MET A 61 8.68 14.20 30.36
C MET A 61 7.59 13.93 31.40
N LYS A 62 7.53 14.81 32.39
CA LYS A 62 6.44 14.81 33.39
C LYS A 62 5.28 15.63 32.85
N ASP A 63 4.08 15.08 32.94
CA ASP A 63 2.81 15.77 32.72
C ASP A 63 2.51 16.71 33.92
N ASP A 64 1.59 17.64 33.72
CA ASP A 64 1.07 18.55 34.78
C ASP A 64 0.52 17.79 36.00
N LYS A 65 0.17 16.53 35.83
CA LYS A 65 -0.28 15.61 36.89
C LYS A 65 0.85 14.77 37.50
N GLY A 66 2.10 15.08 37.19
CA GLY A 66 3.29 14.38 37.69
C GLY A 66 3.56 13.00 37.10
N ARG A 67 2.82 12.56 36.10
CA ARG A 67 3.02 11.29 35.45
C ARG A 67 4.11 11.37 34.38
N MET A 68 4.96 10.34 34.30
CA MET A 68 6.00 10.25 33.29
C MET A 68 5.42 9.75 31.96
N HIS A 69 5.66 10.50 30.89
CA HIS A 69 5.29 10.12 29.53
C HIS A 69 6.52 10.09 28.63
N GLU A 70 6.56 9.15 27.72
CA GLU A 70 7.56 9.09 26.66
C GLU A 70 7.09 9.94 25.47
N VAL A 71 7.99 10.80 25.00
CA VAL A 71 7.75 11.71 23.88
C VAL A 71 8.90 11.65 22.90
N VAL A 72 8.58 11.81 21.63
CA VAL A 72 9.55 11.95 20.55
C VAL A 72 9.99 13.39 20.48
N LYS A 73 11.29 13.65 20.61
CA LYS A 73 11.88 14.97 20.42
C LYS A 73 12.19 15.21 18.94
N LEU A 74 11.61 16.26 18.37
CA LEU A 74 11.91 16.71 17.00
C LEU A 74 12.58 18.08 17.07
N MET A 75 13.70 18.22 16.40
CA MET A 75 14.45 19.46 16.31
C MET A 75 14.19 20.13 14.97
N TYR A 76 13.96 21.43 15.00
CA TYR A 76 13.68 22.27 13.84
C TYR A 76 14.76 23.35 13.69
N ARG A 77 14.59 24.18 12.66
CA ARG A 77 15.50 25.31 12.45
C ARG A 77 15.45 26.26 13.66
N ASP A 78 16.59 26.97 13.90
CA ASP A 78 16.75 27.93 14.99
C ASP A 78 16.69 27.30 16.39
N ASN A 79 17.05 26.02 16.51
CA ASN A 79 17.00 25.22 17.75
C ASN A 79 15.58 25.05 18.37
N ASP A 80 14.56 25.32 17.60
CA ASP A 80 13.19 25.03 18.01
C ASP A 80 12.97 23.52 18.22
N VAL A 81 12.21 23.15 19.24
CA VAL A 81 11.94 21.74 19.59
C VAL A 81 10.45 21.50 19.69
N VAL A 82 10.00 20.40 19.13
CA VAL A 82 8.62 19.90 19.31
C VAL A 82 8.68 18.52 19.97
N PHE A 83 7.84 18.34 20.97
CA PHE A 83 7.66 17.05 21.63
C PHE A 83 6.35 16.41 21.13
N VAL A 84 6.46 15.24 20.55
CA VAL A 84 5.33 14.48 20.01
C VAL A 84 5.08 13.28 20.92
N SER A 85 3.88 13.19 21.47
CA SER A 85 3.48 12.04 22.30
C SER A 85 3.52 10.75 21.48
N VAL A 86 3.88 9.64 22.13
CA VAL A 86 3.84 8.30 21.52
C VAL A 86 2.45 7.97 20.97
N HIS A 87 1.37 8.50 21.55
CA HIS A 87 0.00 8.36 21.03
C HIS A 87 -0.26 9.14 19.73
N ALA A 88 0.60 10.09 19.39
CA ALA A 88 0.49 10.92 18.19
C ALA A 88 1.49 10.52 17.08
N LEU A 89 2.03 9.30 17.11
CA LEU A 89 2.98 8.80 16.12
C LEU A 89 2.43 8.80 14.70
N HIS A 90 1.12 8.67 14.53
CA HIS A 90 0.46 8.79 13.23
C HIS A 90 0.65 10.15 12.54
N LYS A 91 1.12 11.17 13.29
CA LYS A 91 1.43 12.50 12.75
C LYS A 91 2.85 12.63 12.20
N ILE A 92 3.70 11.66 12.43
CA ILE A 92 5.08 11.66 11.98
C ILE A 92 5.34 10.51 11.01
N SER A 93 6.25 10.75 10.06
CA SER A 93 6.68 9.74 9.10
C SER A 93 8.17 9.91 8.78
N ARG A 94 8.81 8.82 8.36
CA ARG A 94 10.21 8.88 7.92
C ARG A 94 10.31 9.71 6.65
N TYR A 95 11.25 10.63 6.59
CA TYR A 95 11.54 11.35 5.35
C TYR A 95 12.17 10.37 4.34
N LYS A 96 11.55 10.24 3.18
CA LYS A 96 12.08 9.46 2.05
C LYS A 96 12.43 10.44 0.94
N SER A 97 13.72 10.61 0.63
CA SER A 97 14.18 11.36 -0.54
C SER A 97 14.40 10.41 -1.70
N LYS A 98 14.11 10.87 -2.92
CA LYS A 98 14.57 10.21 -4.15
C LYS A 98 16.00 10.64 -4.49
N ASP A 99 16.40 11.82 -4.04
CA ASP A 99 17.68 12.43 -4.28
C ASP A 99 18.55 12.37 -3.02
N SER A 100 19.86 12.25 -3.19
CA SER A 100 20.82 12.15 -2.08
C SER A 100 21.02 13.45 -1.31
N GLU A 101 20.32 14.53 -1.68
CA GLU A 101 20.46 15.83 -1.02
C GLU A 101 19.65 15.87 0.29
N PRO A 102 20.24 16.44 1.36
CA PRO A 102 19.54 16.61 2.63
C PRO A 102 18.37 17.60 2.48
N PRO A 103 17.21 17.32 3.07
CA PRO A 103 16.06 18.21 2.99
C PRO A 103 16.29 19.51 3.75
N LYS A 104 15.63 20.57 3.31
CA LYS A 104 15.60 21.84 4.06
C LYS A 104 14.74 21.67 5.30
N ILE A 105 15.36 21.90 6.48
CA ILE A 105 14.66 21.87 7.76
C ILE A 105 13.74 23.09 7.85
N HIS A 106 12.50 22.88 8.27
CA HIS A 106 11.51 23.93 8.39
C HIS A 106 11.70 24.73 9.69
N LYS A 107 11.27 26.00 9.66
CA LYS A 107 11.18 26.84 10.85
C LYS A 107 9.76 26.74 11.43
N LEU A 108 9.63 26.58 12.75
CA LEU A 108 8.34 26.54 13.42
C LEU A 108 7.62 27.90 13.29
N GLY A 109 6.31 27.87 13.20
CA GLY A 109 5.49 29.06 13.04
C GLY A 109 5.56 29.74 11.66
N SER A 110 6.40 29.26 10.74
CA SER A 110 6.43 29.79 9.37
C SER A 110 5.28 29.23 8.53
N LYS A 111 4.73 30.05 7.61
CA LYS A 111 3.70 29.60 6.68
C LYS A 111 4.24 28.77 5.52
N VAL A 112 5.57 28.58 5.44
CA VAL A 112 6.24 27.89 4.30
C VAL A 112 5.71 26.48 4.13
N TRP A 113 5.62 25.69 5.18
CA TRP A 113 5.09 24.33 5.12
C TRP A 113 3.62 24.29 4.74
N GLN A 114 2.80 25.18 5.29
CA GLN A 114 1.39 25.26 4.97
C GLN A 114 1.16 25.66 3.50
N ASN A 115 1.93 26.61 3.01
CA ASN A 115 1.87 27.03 1.59
C ASN A 115 2.33 25.90 0.67
N LEU A 116 3.39 25.15 1.02
CA LEU A 116 3.84 23.99 0.27
C LEU A 116 2.76 22.91 0.19
N LYS A 117 2.14 22.58 1.33
CA LYS A 117 1.01 21.62 1.36
C LYS A 117 -0.16 22.09 0.50
N ALA A 118 -0.56 23.35 0.61
CA ALA A 118 -1.66 23.91 -0.15
C ALA A 118 -1.37 23.87 -1.66
N SER A 119 -0.19 24.30 -2.08
CA SER A 119 0.24 24.26 -3.48
C SER A 119 0.27 22.82 -4.03
N THR A 120 0.85 21.87 -3.27
CA THR A 120 0.88 20.46 -3.67
C THR A 120 -0.53 19.88 -3.77
N LYS A 121 -1.40 20.17 -2.79
CA LYS A 121 -2.80 19.73 -2.82
C LYS A 121 -3.56 20.27 -4.03
N SER A 122 -3.34 21.53 -4.40
CA SER A 122 -3.92 22.11 -5.61
C SER A 122 -3.46 21.36 -6.86
N LYS A 123 -2.15 21.18 -7.04
CA LYS A 123 -1.60 20.43 -8.19
C LYS A 123 -2.14 19.01 -8.28
N VAL A 124 -2.23 18.28 -7.16
CA VAL A 124 -2.81 16.95 -7.14
C VAL A 124 -4.29 16.97 -7.52
N LYS A 125 -5.03 18.00 -7.06
CA LYS A 125 -6.44 18.16 -7.43
C LYS A 125 -6.63 18.41 -8.93
N ASP A 126 -5.74 19.19 -9.55
CA ASP A 126 -5.79 19.47 -10.98
C ASP A 126 -5.51 18.18 -11.78
N ILE A 127 -4.46 17.42 -11.42
CA ILE A 127 -4.18 16.11 -12.03
C ILE A 127 -5.35 15.14 -11.85
N ALA A 128 -5.95 15.10 -10.66
CA ALA A 128 -7.11 14.24 -10.40
C ALA A 128 -8.31 14.61 -11.27
N LYS A 129 -8.52 15.92 -11.52
CA LYS A 129 -9.59 16.38 -12.41
C LYS A 129 -9.39 15.89 -13.85
N ASP A 130 -8.17 15.98 -14.36
CA ASP A 130 -7.84 15.52 -15.71
C ASP A 130 -8.00 14.00 -15.83
N LEU A 131 -7.57 13.26 -14.81
CA LEU A 131 -7.76 11.80 -14.73
C LEU A 131 -9.25 11.43 -14.70
N ILE A 132 -10.08 12.13 -13.91
CA ILE A 132 -11.53 11.86 -13.85
C ILE A 132 -12.17 12.09 -15.23
N GLN A 133 -11.78 13.14 -15.95
CA GLN A 133 -12.29 13.40 -17.31
C GLN A 133 -11.86 12.29 -18.28
N LEU A 134 -10.60 11.83 -18.19
CA LEU A 134 -10.11 10.71 -18.99
C LEU A 134 -10.89 9.43 -18.71
N TYR A 135 -11.11 9.12 -17.44
CA TYR A 135 -11.90 7.96 -17.00
C TYR A 135 -13.35 8.04 -17.49
N ALA A 136 -13.99 9.20 -17.34
CA ALA A 136 -15.35 9.41 -17.82
C ALA A 136 -15.47 9.19 -19.34
N LYS A 137 -14.52 9.73 -20.12
CA LYS A 137 -14.45 9.54 -21.57
C LYS A 137 -14.25 8.05 -21.93
N ARG A 138 -13.38 7.34 -21.20
CA ARG A 138 -13.13 5.93 -21.43
C ARG A 138 -14.35 5.08 -21.10
N LYS A 139 -15.01 5.34 -19.97
CA LYS A 139 -16.22 4.63 -19.55
C LYS A 139 -17.42 4.86 -20.48
N SER A 140 -17.48 6.01 -21.16
CA SER A 140 -18.52 6.30 -22.15
C SER A 140 -18.22 5.73 -23.56
N ALA A 141 -17.00 5.28 -23.80
CA ALA A 141 -16.65 4.64 -25.06
C ALA A 141 -17.23 3.22 -25.12
N ARG A 142 -17.65 2.78 -26.30
CA ARG A 142 -18.03 1.38 -26.53
C ARG A 142 -16.79 0.57 -26.91
N GLY A 143 -16.57 -0.53 -26.20
CA GLY A 143 -15.59 -1.54 -26.49
C GLY A 143 -16.21 -2.74 -27.23
N PHE A 144 -15.47 -3.83 -27.27
CA PHE A 144 -15.94 -5.10 -27.78
C PHE A 144 -16.23 -6.03 -26.59
N ALA A 145 -17.45 -6.51 -26.49
CA ALA A 145 -17.82 -7.52 -25.48
C ALA A 145 -17.52 -8.92 -26.06
N PHE A 146 -16.69 -9.68 -25.34
CA PHE A 146 -16.42 -11.07 -25.68
C PHE A 146 -17.58 -11.97 -25.24
N SER A 147 -17.71 -13.14 -25.85
CA SER A 147 -18.68 -14.15 -25.41
C SER A 147 -18.24 -14.77 -24.07
N ALA A 148 -19.22 -15.27 -23.31
CA ALA A 148 -18.93 -16.05 -22.11
C ALA A 148 -18.05 -17.28 -22.43
N ASP A 149 -17.36 -17.79 -21.43
CA ASP A 149 -16.46 -18.92 -21.52
C ASP A 149 -17.12 -20.15 -22.15
N THR A 150 -16.39 -20.76 -23.06
CA THR A 150 -16.77 -22.04 -23.67
C THR A 150 -16.06 -23.21 -22.98
N PHE A 151 -16.41 -24.42 -23.37
CA PHE A 151 -15.74 -25.65 -22.92
C PHE A 151 -14.21 -25.60 -23.15
N LEU A 152 -13.76 -25.00 -24.25
CA LEU A 152 -12.34 -24.89 -24.59
C LEU A 152 -11.59 -24.02 -23.55
N GLN A 153 -12.21 -22.98 -23.04
CA GLN A 153 -11.62 -22.14 -21.98
C GLN A 153 -11.48 -22.92 -20.66
N GLN A 154 -12.49 -23.70 -20.32
CA GLN A 154 -12.45 -24.55 -19.12
C GLN A 154 -11.38 -25.65 -19.24
N GLU A 155 -11.22 -26.22 -20.42
CA GLU A 155 -10.17 -27.22 -20.70
C GLU A 155 -8.77 -26.59 -20.57
N LEU A 156 -8.58 -25.39 -21.11
CA LEU A 156 -7.32 -24.64 -20.96
C LEU A 156 -6.98 -24.38 -19.50
N GLU A 157 -7.92 -23.86 -18.73
CA GLU A 157 -7.71 -23.57 -17.29
C GLU A 157 -7.44 -24.84 -16.48
N SER A 158 -8.08 -25.93 -16.83
CA SER A 158 -7.84 -27.24 -16.19
C SER A 158 -6.49 -27.84 -16.55
N SER A 159 -5.85 -27.39 -17.62
CA SER A 159 -4.52 -27.85 -18.03
C SER A 159 -3.37 -27.17 -17.28
N PHE A 160 -3.65 -26.12 -16.50
CA PHE A 160 -2.61 -25.45 -15.75
C PHE A 160 -2.07 -26.35 -14.63
N MET A 161 -0.75 -26.31 -14.46
CA MET A 161 -0.03 -27.19 -13.53
C MET A 161 -0.32 -26.88 -12.05
N TYR A 162 -0.67 -25.64 -11.74
CA TYR A 162 -0.91 -25.17 -10.37
C TYR A 162 -2.36 -24.78 -10.17
N GLU A 163 -2.89 -25.08 -8.99
CA GLU A 163 -4.20 -24.57 -8.60
C GLU A 163 -4.13 -23.07 -8.25
N ASP A 164 -5.14 -22.34 -8.69
CA ASP A 164 -5.28 -20.93 -8.38
C ASP A 164 -5.47 -20.69 -6.88
N THR A 165 -4.82 -19.66 -6.38
CA THR A 165 -5.11 -19.15 -5.04
C THR A 165 -6.45 -18.42 -5.07
N PRO A 166 -7.14 -18.24 -3.88
CA PRO A 166 -8.41 -17.52 -3.83
C PRO A 166 -8.35 -16.10 -4.39
N ASP A 167 -7.19 -15.47 -4.36
CA ASP A 167 -7.02 -14.12 -4.89
C ASP A 167 -6.76 -14.13 -6.40
N GLN A 168 -6.07 -15.16 -6.94
CA GLN A 168 -5.96 -15.38 -8.38
C GLN A 168 -7.33 -15.70 -8.99
N GLU A 169 -8.10 -16.59 -8.39
CA GLU A 169 -9.46 -16.92 -8.83
C GLU A 169 -10.36 -15.67 -8.91
N LYS A 170 -10.31 -14.80 -7.89
CA LYS A 170 -11.04 -13.52 -7.92
C LYS A 170 -10.55 -12.59 -9.02
N ALA A 171 -9.23 -12.58 -9.27
CA ALA A 171 -8.65 -11.75 -10.33
C ALA A 171 -9.10 -12.22 -11.70
N VAL A 172 -9.03 -13.54 -11.97
CA VAL A 172 -9.53 -14.17 -13.21
C VAL A 172 -11.00 -13.85 -13.43
N GLN A 173 -11.86 -14.08 -12.44
CA GLN A 173 -13.29 -13.77 -12.54
C GLN A 173 -13.56 -12.27 -12.79
N ALA A 174 -12.72 -11.40 -12.24
CA ALA A 174 -12.85 -9.96 -12.44
C ALA A 174 -12.43 -9.56 -13.86
N VAL A 175 -11.35 -10.16 -14.40
CA VAL A 175 -10.90 -9.97 -15.79
C VAL A 175 -11.98 -10.44 -16.76
N LYS A 176 -12.50 -11.66 -16.59
CA LYS A 176 -13.55 -12.22 -17.45
C LYS A 176 -14.79 -11.34 -17.51
N ARG A 177 -15.27 -10.85 -16.36
CA ARG A 177 -16.41 -9.90 -16.32
C ARG A 177 -16.14 -8.62 -17.10
N ASP A 178 -14.94 -8.06 -16.96
CA ASP A 178 -14.58 -6.85 -17.70
C ASP A 178 -14.47 -7.11 -19.20
N MET A 179 -14.05 -8.31 -19.62
CA MET A 179 -13.98 -8.69 -21.05
C MET A 179 -15.36 -8.93 -21.64
N GLU A 180 -16.31 -9.42 -20.86
CA GLU A 180 -17.71 -9.62 -21.28
C GLU A 180 -18.54 -8.34 -21.29
N ASP A 181 -18.04 -7.24 -20.67
CA ASP A 181 -18.71 -5.93 -20.68
C ASP A 181 -18.49 -5.19 -22.00
N GLU A 182 -19.44 -4.39 -22.41
CA GLU A 182 -19.32 -3.48 -23.56
C GLU A 182 -18.34 -2.32 -23.30
N CYS A 183 -17.97 -2.06 -22.05
CA CYS A 183 -17.00 -1.03 -21.70
C CYS A 183 -15.55 -1.50 -21.92
N PRO A 184 -14.64 -0.65 -22.43
CA PRO A 184 -13.24 -1.03 -22.55
C PRO A 184 -12.63 -1.37 -21.18
N MET A 185 -12.01 -2.54 -21.06
CA MET A 185 -11.35 -3.00 -19.84
C MET A 185 -10.18 -2.07 -19.49
N ASP A 186 -10.08 -1.73 -18.20
CA ASP A 186 -8.94 -1.03 -17.60
C ASP A 186 -8.67 -1.60 -16.21
N ARG A 187 -7.87 -2.66 -16.17
CA ARG A 187 -7.60 -3.41 -14.94
C ARG A 187 -6.10 -3.58 -14.73
N LEU A 188 -5.64 -3.28 -13.51
CA LEU A 188 -4.28 -3.53 -13.08
C LEU A 188 -4.25 -4.77 -12.17
N VAL A 189 -3.53 -5.81 -12.59
CA VAL A 189 -3.26 -7.00 -11.78
C VAL A 189 -1.90 -6.85 -11.12
N CYS A 190 -1.88 -6.75 -9.79
CA CYS A 190 -0.67 -6.64 -9.00
C CYS A 190 -0.38 -7.95 -8.28
N GLY A 191 0.88 -8.36 -8.28
CA GLY A 191 1.35 -9.54 -7.56
C GLY A 191 2.87 -9.61 -7.57
N ASP A 192 3.45 -10.35 -6.62
CA ASP A 192 4.90 -10.56 -6.54
C ASP A 192 5.42 -11.36 -7.74
N VAL A 193 6.74 -11.33 -7.94
CA VAL A 193 7.39 -12.09 -9.01
C VAL A 193 7.24 -13.59 -8.76
N GLY A 194 6.83 -14.35 -9.79
CA GLY A 194 6.64 -15.80 -9.70
C GLY A 194 5.26 -16.26 -9.20
N PHE A 195 4.33 -15.33 -8.94
CA PHE A 195 2.96 -15.66 -8.49
C PHE A 195 1.94 -15.75 -9.63
N GLY A 196 2.28 -16.39 -10.73
CA GLY A 196 1.32 -16.77 -11.78
C GLY A 196 0.52 -15.63 -12.43
N LYS A 197 1.05 -14.38 -12.44
CA LYS A 197 0.34 -13.25 -13.09
C LYS A 197 0.06 -13.48 -14.57
N THR A 198 0.91 -14.27 -15.22
CA THR A 198 0.79 -14.59 -16.65
C THR A 198 -0.38 -15.52 -16.92
N GLU A 199 -0.69 -16.44 -15.99
CA GLU A 199 -1.85 -17.32 -16.11
C GLU A 199 -3.18 -16.57 -15.89
N VAL A 200 -3.15 -15.48 -15.11
CA VAL A 200 -4.33 -14.61 -14.89
C VAL A 200 -4.60 -13.71 -16.11
N ALA A 201 -3.56 -13.36 -16.90
CA ALA A 201 -3.64 -12.41 -18.01
C ALA A 201 -3.85 -13.09 -19.35
#